data_b358360f29b83bb1416db20b9fea520b
#
_entry.id   b358360f29b83bb1416db20b9fea520b
#
_cell.length_a   1.000
_cell.length_b   1.000
_cell.length_c   1.000
_cell.angle_alpha   90.00
_cell.angle_beta   90.00
_cell.angle_gamma   90.00
#
_symmetry.space_group_name_H-M   'P 1'
#
loop_
_entity.id
_entity.type
_entity.pdbx_description
1 polymer ?
#
loop_
_entity_poly.entity_id
_entity_poly.type
_entity_poly.pdbx_seq_one_letter_code
_entity_poly.pdbx_strand_id
1 'polypeptide(L)'
;MSAATAIVDPLAPHAYSGRSESLAGLGGTEATVVRVAEGLGGVTVFQCARRAPSVVNGVRYMPVVPRDGLPGAPGTILVINAWKVALILRRRHPGARILLWLHVVPGRHNRGMAGALHAAGIEVVCVSASHARQLRAFLPHPQPVIRHVANPIDPALRPDDTPRDPNLLLFASSPHKGLDEVYRAFSALRARIPGLRLAVADPGYLRWNAGPPPPGVLHLGRLAPEALHQRMRRALCLFYPQTRFVETFGLVIAEANALGCPALLHRGLGANDEVASDPGQLIDATDPRQIAGRIARWRLRPPPVAGRAEFRADAVIAAWRDLLSDTATHATPDMRRAS
;
A
#
# COMPACT_ATOMS: atom_id res chain seq x y z
N MET A 1 -9.24 30.92 1.65
CA MET A 1 -9.61 29.72 0.87
C MET A 1 -8.38 28.82 0.84
N SER A 2 -8.50 27.57 1.28
CA SER A 2 -7.38 26.61 1.19
C SER A 2 -7.00 26.44 -0.29
N ALA A 3 -5.71 26.52 -0.58
CA ALA A 3 -5.21 26.36 -1.96
C ALA A 3 -5.57 24.95 -2.46
N ALA A 4 -6.04 24.85 -3.72
CA ALA A 4 -6.51 23.59 -4.29
C ALA A 4 -5.40 22.52 -4.27
N THR A 5 -5.75 21.31 -3.85
CA THR A 5 -4.84 20.16 -3.86
C THR A 5 -5.06 19.33 -5.13
N ALA A 6 -3.97 19.01 -5.82
CA ALA A 6 -3.94 18.12 -6.97
C ALA A 6 -3.19 16.83 -6.64
N ILE A 7 -3.72 15.68 -7.05
CA ILE A 7 -3.02 14.40 -7.03
C ILE A 7 -2.72 14.01 -8.48
N VAL A 8 -1.47 13.71 -8.80
CA VAL A 8 -1.05 13.30 -10.15
C VAL A 8 -0.56 11.86 -10.10
N ASP A 9 -1.28 10.97 -10.76
CA ASP A 9 -0.88 9.58 -10.94
C ASP A 9 -0.51 9.32 -12.42
N PRO A 10 0.78 9.44 -12.75
CA PRO A 10 1.24 9.28 -14.12
C PRO A 10 1.48 7.81 -14.52
N LEU A 11 1.50 6.89 -13.56
CA LEU A 11 1.94 5.50 -13.76
C LEU A 11 0.79 4.49 -13.75
N ALA A 12 -0.42 4.89 -13.37
CA ALA A 12 -1.57 4.00 -13.41
C ALA A 12 -1.78 3.46 -14.84
N PRO A 13 -1.86 2.12 -15.02
CA PRO A 13 -1.99 1.52 -16.35
C PRO A 13 -3.35 1.80 -16.99
N HIS A 14 -4.35 2.08 -16.16
CA HIS A 14 -5.72 2.38 -16.58
C HIS A 14 -6.28 3.55 -15.79
N ALA A 15 -7.26 4.26 -16.38
CA ALA A 15 -8.02 5.27 -15.66
C ALA A 15 -8.88 4.59 -14.57
N TYR A 16 -8.87 5.16 -13.36
CA TYR A 16 -9.64 4.66 -12.23
C TYR A 16 -10.40 5.79 -11.52
N SER A 17 -11.38 5.45 -10.71
CA SER A 17 -12.15 6.37 -9.88
C SER A 17 -12.82 5.60 -8.74
N GLY A 18 -13.54 6.30 -7.85
CA GLY A 18 -14.31 5.71 -6.76
C GLY A 18 -15.63 5.01 -7.17
N ARG A 19 -15.86 4.74 -8.47
CA ARG A 19 -17.00 3.91 -8.89
C ARG A 19 -16.77 2.46 -8.53
N SER A 20 -17.80 1.78 -8.04
CA SER A 20 -17.75 0.38 -7.60
C SER A 20 -17.15 -0.56 -8.66
N GLU A 21 -17.51 -0.36 -9.94
CA GLU A 21 -16.99 -1.13 -11.07
C GLU A 21 -15.48 -0.97 -11.26
N SER A 22 -14.95 0.24 -10.97
CA SER A 22 -13.51 0.51 -11.01
C SER A 22 -12.78 -0.07 -9.80
N LEU A 23 -13.42 -0.10 -8.63
CA LEU A 23 -12.80 -0.56 -7.38
C LEU A 23 -12.47 -2.05 -7.41
N ALA A 24 -13.29 -2.88 -8.05
CA ALA A 24 -13.11 -4.33 -8.14
C ALA A 24 -11.78 -4.76 -8.81
N GLY A 25 -11.07 -3.82 -9.43
CA GLY A 25 -9.84 -4.09 -10.16
C GLY A 25 -8.64 -3.27 -9.76
N LEU A 26 -8.77 -2.42 -8.75
CA LEU A 26 -7.69 -1.52 -8.37
C LEU A 26 -6.56 -2.25 -7.62
N GLY A 27 -5.35 -1.80 -7.88
CA GLY A 27 -4.20 -2.06 -7.02
C GLY A 27 -4.30 -1.28 -5.70
N GLY A 28 -3.44 -1.65 -4.75
CA GLY A 28 -3.43 -0.97 -3.44
C GLY A 28 -3.12 0.53 -3.53
N THR A 29 -2.31 0.95 -4.49
CA THR A 29 -1.97 2.37 -4.70
C THR A 29 -3.20 3.16 -5.16
N GLU A 30 -3.88 2.70 -6.21
CA GLU A 30 -5.05 3.35 -6.79
C GLU A 30 -6.21 3.41 -5.78
N ALA A 31 -6.46 2.32 -5.05
CA ALA A 31 -7.46 2.27 -3.99
C ALA A 31 -7.15 3.29 -2.87
N THR A 32 -5.89 3.43 -2.50
CA THR A 32 -5.44 4.42 -1.52
C THR A 32 -5.65 5.85 -2.03
N VAL A 33 -5.29 6.13 -3.28
CA VAL A 33 -5.51 7.47 -3.90
C VAL A 33 -6.99 7.84 -3.90
N VAL A 34 -7.87 6.91 -4.26
CA VAL A 34 -9.34 7.14 -4.22
C VAL A 34 -9.80 7.48 -2.82
N ARG A 35 -9.49 6.64 -1.82
CA ARG A 35 -9.91 6.84 -0.43
C ARG A 35 -9.41 8.17 0.14
N VAL A 36 -8.17 8.53 -0.14
CA VAL A 36 -7.59 9.80 0.34
C VAL A 36 -8.21 11.00 -0.38
N ALA A 37 -8.41 10.93 -1.71
CA ALA A 37 -9.02 12.02 -2.46
C ALA A 37 -10.46 12.29 -2.01
N GLU A 38 -11.26 11.23 -1.80
CA GLU A 38 -12.63 11.33 -1.31
C GLU A 38 -12.68 11.87 0.14
N GLY A 39 -11.78 11.37 1.01
CA GLY A 39 -11.75 11.80 2.40
C GLY A 39 -11.27 13.24 2.61
N LEU A 40 -10.35 13.73 1.78
CA LEU A 40 -9.90 15.12 1.82
C LEU A 40 -10.98 16.08 1.31
N GLY A 41 -11.69 15.69 0.24
CA GLY A 41 -12.62 16.56 -0.45
C GLY A 41 -11.94 17.69 -1.25
N GLY A 42 -12.61 18.21 -2.26
CA GLY A 42 -12.09 19.33 -3.07
C GLY A 42 -10.81 19.04 -3.86
N VAL A 43 -10.42 17.78 -3.96
CA VAL A 43 -9.21 17.30 -4.66
C VAL A 43 -9.51 17.04 -6.13
N THR A 44 -8.53 17.33 -7.00
CA THR A 44 -8.55 16.88 -8.39
C THR A 44 -7.46 15.81 -8.59
N VAL A 45 -7.86 14.64 -9.12
CA VAL A 45 -6.95 13.55 -9.46
C VAL A 45 -6.66 13.57 -10.96
N PHE A 46 -5.39 13.70 -11.32
CA PHE A 46 -4.91 13.75 -12.70
C PHE A 46 -4.24 12.43 -13.07
N GLN A 47 -4.62 11.85 -14.21
CA GLN A 47 -4.16 10.53 -14.63
C GLN A 47 -3.74 10.55 -16.11
N CYS A 48 -2.53 10.04 -16.41
CA CYS A 48 -2.07 9.96 -17.82
C CYS A 48 -2.88 8.97 -18.65
N ALA A 49 -3.40 7.90 -18.05
CA ALA A 49 -4.23 6.92 -18.74
C ALA A 49 -5.68 7.37 -18.97
N ARG A 50 -6.09 8.50 -18.42
CA ARG A 50 -7.46 9.00 -18.56
C ARG A 50 -7.61 9.78 -19.85
N ARG A 51 -8.74 9.56 -20.56
CA ARG A 51 -9.04 10.24 -21.82
C ARG A 51 -10.06 11.38 -21.69
N ALA A 52 -10.98 11.27 -20.74
CA ALA A 52 -12.05 12.24 -20.54
C ALA A 52 -12.25 12.58 -19.06
N PRO A 53 -12.61 13.83 -18.72
CA PRO A 53 -12.95 14.22 -17.37
C PRO A 53 -14.14 13.45 -16.80
N SER A 54 -14.16 13.24 -15.49
CA SER A 54 -15.32 12.74 -14.76
C SER A 54 -15.34 13.28 -13.33
N VAL A 55 -16.51 13.28 -12.71
CA VAL A 55 -16.69 13.55 -11.29
C VAL A 55 -17.33 12.33 -10.65
N VAL A 56 -16.72 11.82 -9.58
CA VAL A 56 -17.20 10.65 -8.85
C VAL A 56 -16.99 10.92 -7.36
N ASN A 57 -18.03 10.74 -6.55
CA ASN A 57 -18.01 10.95 -5.09
C ASN A 57 -17.38 12.30 -4.68
N GLY A 58 -17.68 13.37 -5.42
CA GLY A 58 -17.14 14.71 -5.18
C GLY A 58 -15.67 14.94 -5.61
N VAL A 59 -15.00 13.92 -6.11
CA VAL A 59 -13.62 14.01 -6.64
C VAL A 59 -13.68 14.22 -8.16
N ARG A 60 -12.90 15.18 -8.63
CA ARG A 60 -12.72 15.45 -10.07
C ARG A 60 -11.55 14.63 -10.58
N TYR A 61 -11.77 13.79 -11.58
CA TYR A 61 -10.75 13.03 -12.29
C TYR A 61 -10.51 13.60 -13.67
N MET A 62 -9.25 13.95 -13.99
CA MET A 62 -8.87 14.69 -15.19
C MET A 62 -7.76 13.95 -15.95
N PRO A 63 -7.74 14.03 -17.30
CA PRO A 63 -6.56 13.66 -18.06
C PRO A 63 -5.41 14.65 -17.81
N VAL A 64 -4.18 14.19 -17.95
CA VAL A 64 -3.00 15.05 -17.85
C VAL A 64 -1.84 14.58 -18.73
N VAL A 65 -1.12 15.56 -19.26
CA VAL A 65 0.22 15.40 -19.83
C VAL A 65 1.18 16.21 -18.95
N PRO A 66 1.98 15.59 -18.08
CA PRO A 66 2.74 16.29 -17.05
C PRO A 66 3.69 17.37 -17.56
N ARG A 67 4.24 17.21 -18.77
CA ARG A 67 5.10 18.21 -19.42
C ARG A 67 4.40 19.54 -19.73
N ASP A 68 3.07 19.51 -19.88
CA ASP A 68 2.26 20.69 -20.19
C ASP A 68 1.85 21.45 -18.91
N GLY A 69 2.07 20.82 -17.74
CA GLY A 69 1.63 21.31 -16.44
C GLY A 69 0.20 20.92 -16.11
N LEU A 70 -0.32 21.46 -15.01
CA LEU A 70 -1.71 21.24 -14.56
C LEU A 70 -2.55 22.48 -14.87
N PRO A 71 -3.81 22.34 -15.24
CA PRO A 71 -4.71 23.47 -15.37
C PRO A 71 -4.92 24.14 -14.00
N GLY A 72 -4.97 25.46 -14.00
CA GLY A 72 -5.09 26.25 -12.79
C GLY A 72 -3.73 26.40 -12.05
N ALA A 73 -3.79 26.92 -10.84
CA ALA A 73 -2.62 27.13 -9.97
C ALA A 73 -2.83 26.35 -8.66
N PRO A 74 -2.63 25.02 -8.64
CA PRO A 74 -2.77 24.26 -7.40
C PRO A 74 -1.72 24.70 -6.38
N GLY A 75 -2.15 24.88 -5.13
CA GLY A 75 -1.21 25.24 -4.04
C GLY A 75 -0.37 24.05 -3.61
N THR A 76 -0.94 22.84 -3.70
CA THR A 76 -0.24 21.60 -3.38
C THR A 76 -0.44 20.54 -4.47
N ILE A 77 0.65 19.84 -4.83
CA ILE A 77 0.66 18.76 -5.82
C ILE A 77 1.27 17.51 -5.19
N LEU A 78 0.47 16.44 -5.09
CA LEU A 78 0.92 15.11 -4.70
C LEU A 78 1.22 14.29 -5.97
N VAL A 79 2.44 13.80 -6.14
CA VAL A 79 2.83 13.00 -7.31
C VAL A 79 3.07 11.55 -6.88
N ILE A 80 2.34 10.62 -7.49
CA ILE A 80 2.40 9.19 -7.14
C ILE A 80 3.62 8.54 -7.79
N ASN A 81 4.53 7.97 -6.99
CA ASN A 81 5.66 7.10 -7.38
C ASN A 81 6.65 7.66 -8.42
N ALA A 82 6.37 8.76 -9.08
CA ALA A 82 7.09 9.25 -10.27
C ALA A 82 7.93 10.49 -9.96
N TRP A 83 9.09 10.32 -9.32
CA TRP A 83 9.94 11.44 -8.92
C TRP A 83 10.39 12.35 -10.07
N LYS A 84 10.62 11.80 -11.29
CA LYS A 84 10.96 12.61 -12.47
C LYS A 84 9.80 13.52 -12.90
N VAL A 85 8.57 13.04 -12.76
CA VAL A 85 7.36 13.85 -13.01
C VAL A 85 7.23 14.95 -11.95
N ALA A 86 7.54 14.67 -10.69
CA ALA A 86 7.58 15.69 -9.65
C ALA A 86 8.55 16.84 -9.99
N LEU A 87 9.73 16.54 -10.54
CA LEU A 87 10.69 17.55 -11.03
C LEU A 87 10.15 18.35 -12.24
N ILE A 88 9.43 17.71 -13.14
CA ILE A 88 8.77 18.41 -14.26
C ILE A 88 7.74 19.39 -13.74
N LEU A 89 6.87 18.92 -12.82
CA LEU A 89 5.82 19.77 -12.24
C LEU A 89 6.38 20.88 -11.36
N ARG A 90 7.53 20.70 -10.69
CA ARG A 90 8.22 21.77 -9.97
C ARG A 90 8.58 22.93 -10.91
N ARG A 91 9.08 22.62 -12.11
CA ARG A 91 9.42 23.67 -13.10
C ARG A 91 8.18 24.37 -13.66
N ARG A 92 7.05 23.66 -13.80
CA ARG A 92 5.78 24.20 -14.31
C ARG A 92 4.98 24.98 -13.25
N HIS A 93 5.14 24.59 -11.98
CA HIS A 93 4.42 25.16 -10.84
C HIS A 93 5.41 25.57 -9.74
N PRO A 94 6.26 26.59 -9.95
CA PRO A 94 7.32 26.93 -8.98
C PRO A 94 6.78 27.39 -7.62
N GLY A 95 5.58 27.96 -7.57
CA GLY A 95 4.92 28.39 -6.34
C GLY A 95 4.13 27.29 -5.61
N ALA A 96 3.96 26.11 -6.21
CA ALA A 96 3.22 25.02 -5.56
C ALA A 96 4.11 24.26 -4.58
N ARG A 97 3.55 23.77 -3.47
CA ARG A 97 4.17 22.74 -2.65
C ARG A 97 4.07 21.40 -3.37
N ILE A 98 5.20 20.71 -3.60
CA ILE A 98 5.20 19.42 -4.28
C ILE A 98 5.67 18.34 -3.33
N LEU A 99 4.85 17.29 -3.22
CA LEU A 99 5.10 16.10 -2.42
C LEU A 99 5.16 14.89 -3.36
N LEU A 100 6.22 14.09 -3.27
CA LEU A 100 6.29 12.77 -3.90
C LEU A 100 5.65 11.76 -2.95
N TRP A 101 4.46 11.26 -3.28
CA TRP A 101 3.79 10.21 -2.50
C TRP A 101 4.23 8.84 -3.00
N LEU A 102 5.08 8.19 -2.21
CA LEU A 102 5.79 6.99 -2.61
C LEU A 102 5.16 5.74 -1.98
N HIS A 103 4.69 4.82 -2.83
CA HIS A 103 4.06 3.55 -2.45
C HIS A 103 4.98 2.35 -2.66
N VAL A 104 6.12 2.54 -3.32
CA VAL A 104 7.04 1.46 -3.70
C VAL A 104 8.45 1.72 -3.16
N VAL A 105 9.21 0.67 -2.95
CA VAL A 105 10.64 0.79 -2.67
C VAL A 105 11.37 1.10 -3.99
N PRO A 106 12.09 2.23 -4.09
CA PRO A 106 12.78 2.58 -5.33
C PRO A 106 13.97 1.63 -5.59
N GLY A 107 14.12 1.20 -6.85
CA GLY A 107 15.27 0.40 -7.27
C GLY A 107 16.59 1.20 -7.23
N ARG A 108 17.73 0.51 -7.24
CA ARG A 108 19.07 1.11 -7.12
C ARG A 108 19.36 2.22 -8.13
N HIS A 109 18.81 2.11 -9.33
CA HIS A 109 18.94 3.12 -10.40
C HIS A 109 18.24 4.45 -10.07
N ASN A 110 17.37 4.48 -9.06
CA ASN A 110 16.68 5.68 -8.60
C ASN A 110 17.40 6.41 -7.46
N ARG A 111 18.59 5.99 -7.03
CA ARG A 111 19.31 6.66 -5.91
C ARG A 111 19.60 8.15 -6.18
N GLY A 112 19.77 8.52 -7.44
CA GLY A 112 19.93 9.92 -7.85
C GLY A 112 18.72 10.83 -7.54
N MET A 113 17.56 10.26 -7.21
CA MET A 113 16.39 11.03 -6.78
C MET A 113 16.67 11.85 -5.50
N ALA A 114 17.60 11.41 -4.64
CA ALA A 114 17.89 12.08 -3.37
C ALA A 114 18.30 13.53 -3.56
N GLY A 115 19.42 13.78 -4.23
CA GLY A 115 19.93 15.14 -4.49
C GLY A 115 18.98 15.97 -5.37
N ALA A 116 18.36 15.32 -6.38
CA ALA A 116 17.43 16.01 -7.27
C ALA A 116 16.17 16.52 -6.56
N LEU A 117 15.57 15.72 -5.69
CA LEU A 117 14.39 16.13 -4.90
C LEU A 117 14.77 17.15 -3.83
N HIS A 118 15.93 16.97 -3.16
CA HIS A 118 16.45 17.92 -2.18
C HIS A 118 16.66 19.29 -2.82
N ALA A 119 17.39 19.37 -3.93
CA ALA A 119 17.66 20.61 -4.63
C ALA A 119 16.39 21.30 -5.16
N ALA A 120 15.36 20.51 -5.50
CA ALA A 120 14.07 21.01 -5.96
C ALA A 120 13.10 21.38 -4.82
N GLY A 121 13.46 21.20 -3.55
CA GLY A 121 12.57 21.41 -2.42
C GLY A 121 11.31 20.54 -2.45
N ILE A 122 11.43 19.30 -2.94
CA ILE A 122 10.33 18.34 -3.02
C ILE A 122 10.42 17.39 -1.83
N GLU A 123 9.38 17.36 -1.02
CA GLU A 123 9.28 16.41 0.09
C GLU A 123 8.84 15.03 -0.39
N VAL A 124 9.15 13.96 0.37
CA VAL A 124 8.68 12.61 0.12
C VAL A 124 7.76 12.17 1.24
N VAL A 125 6.58 11.65 0.88
CA VAL A 125 5.63 11.04 1.81
C VAL A 125 5.60 9.54 1.55
N CYS A 126 6.08 8.76 2.50
CA CYS A 126 6.03 7.30 2.50
C CYS A 126 4.70 6.80 3.10
N VAL A 127 4.35 5.55 2.83
CA VAL A 127 3.08 4.96 3.30
C VAL A 127 3.16 4.26 4.67
N SER A 128 4.34 4.28 5.31
CA SER A 128 4.55 3.76 6.66
C SER A 128 5.83 4.32 7.27
N ALA A 129 5.98 4.26 8.59
CA ALA A 129 7.22 4.62 9.28
C ALA A 129 8.38 3.68 8.86
N SER A 130 8.10 2.40 8.68
CA SER A 130 9.06 1.41 8.19
C SER A 130 9.55 1.75 6.79
N HIS A 131 8.65 2.12 5.87
CA HIS A 131 9.01 2.57 4.52
C HIS A 131 9.87 3.84 4.57
N ALA A 132 9.53 4.80 5.42
CA ALA A 132 10.32 6.03 5.57
C ALA A 132 11.73 5.74 6.13
N ARG A 133 11.88 4.84 7.11
CA ARG A 133 13.20 4.41 7.61
C ARG A 133 14.03 3.73 6.53
N GLN A 134 13.43 2.82 5.74
CA GLN A 134 14.11 2.15 4.64
C GLN A 134 14.56 3.13 3.56
N LEU A 135 13.70 4.09 3.22
CA LEU A 135 14.03 5.10 2.21
C LEU A 135 15.20 5.98 2.67
N ARG A 136 15.21 6.42 3.95
CA ARG A 136 16.33 7.17 4.52
C ARG A 136 17.65 6.39 4.47
N ALA A 137 17.61 5.09 4.80
CA ALA A 137 18.80 4.23 4.73
C ALA A 137 19.26 3.97 3.28
N PHE A 138 18.35 3.97 2.33
CA PHE A 138 18.63 3.70 0.92
C PHE A 138 19.22 4.91 0.18
N LEU A 139 18.74 6.12 0.46
CA LEU A 139 19.11 7.33 -0.28
C LEU A 139 20.45 7.90 0.21
N PRO A 140 21.33 8.36 -0.70
CA PRO A 140 22.52 9.11 -0.33
C PRO A 140 22.16 10.54 0.13
N HIS A 141 23.06 11.18 0.88
CA HIS A 141 22.95 12.61 1.18
C HIS A 141 23.42 13.46 0.01
N PRO A 142 22.84 14.68 -0.17
CA PRO A 142 21.75 15.25 0.59
C PRO A 142 20.41 14.56 0.27
N GLN A 143 19.52 14.49 1.27
CA GLN A 143 18.21 13.84 1.16
C GLN A 143 17.09 14.87 1.20
N PRO A 144 15.94 14.62 0.52
CA PRO A 144 14.72 15.39 0.71
C PRO A 144 14.17 15.20 2.14
N VAL A 145 13.27 16.06 2.56
CA VAL A 145 12.46 15.83 3.75
C VAL A 145 11.60 14.58 3.51
N ILE A 146 11.69 13.59 4.38
CA ILE A 146 10.95 12.32 4.28
C ILE A 146 9.97 12.23 5.46
N ARG A 147 8.69 12.21 5.14
CA ARG A 147 7.56 12.03 6.07
C ARG A 147 6.86 10.71 5.80
N HIS A 148 5.87 10.37 6.60
CA HIS A 148 5.00 9.24 6.31
C HIS A 148 3.57 9.53 6.73
N VAL A 149 2.62 8.96 5.99
CA VAL A 149 1.20 8.87 6.33
C VAL A 149 0.74 7.47 5.92
N ALA A 150 0.08 6.75 6.81
CA ALA A 150 -0.38 5.39 6.57
C ALA A 150 -1.43 5.33 5.45
N ASN A 151 -1.61 4.15 4.84
CA ASN A 151 -2.71 3.94 3.92
C ASN A 151 -4.02 3.73 4.69
N PRO A 152 -5.14 4.35 4.25
CA PRO A 152 -6.43 4.21 4.92
C PRO A 152 -7.06 2.83 4.64
N ILE A 153 -7.61 2.23 5.68
CA ILE A 153 -8.42 1.02 5.58
C ILE A 153 -9.90 1.42 5.53
N ASP A 154 -10.66 0.68 4.75
CA ASP A 154 -12.10 0.88 4.62
C ASP A 154 -12.77 0.77 6.00
N PRO A 155 -13.51 1.79 6.46
CA PRO A 155 -14.14 1.78 7.77
C PRO A 155 -15.26 0.74 7.92
N ALA A 156 -15.76 0.18 6.81
CA ALA A 156 -16.73 -0.90 6.81
C ALA A 156 -16.12 -2.25 7.19
N LEU A 157 -14.79 -2.40 7.09
CA LEU A 157 -14.10 -3.62 7.47
C LEU A 157 -14.04 -3.74 8.99
N ARG A 158 -14.77 -4.73 9.51
CA ARG A 158 -14.81 -5.07 10.93
C ARG A 158 -14.99 -6.58 11.09
N PRO A 159 -14.56 -7.16 12.21
CA PRO A 159 -14.86 -8.56 12.52
C PRO A 159 -16.37 -8.81 12.55
N ASP A 160 -16.77 -10.02 12.22
CA ASP A 160 -18.14 -10.51 12.38
C ASP A 160 -18.13 -11.94 12.91
N ASP A 161 -19.31 -12.54 13.07
CA ASP A 161 -19.51 -13.88 13.62
C ASP A 161 -19.31 -14.99 12.58
N THR A 162 -18.73 -14.73 11.41
CA THR A 162 -18.45 -15.75 10.39
C THR A 162 -17.54 -16.84 10.96
N PRO A 163 -17.99 -18.11 10.99
CA PRO A 163 -17.18 -19.21 11.51
C PRO A 163 -15.91 -19.41 10.68
N ARG A 164 -14.77 -19.48 11.36
CA ARG A 164 -13.48 -19.76 10.74
C ARG A 164 -13.33 -21.26 10.49
N ASP A 165 -12.76 -21.58 9.34
CA ASP A 165 -12.33 -22.93 9.02
C ASP A 165 -10.89 -23.12 9.56
N PRO A 166 -10.69 -23.96 10.58
CA PRO A 166 -9.37 -24.16 11.19
C PRO A 166 -8.37 -24.85 10.25
N ASN A 167 -8.82 -25.35 9.10
CA ASN A 167 -7.99 -26.00 8.10
C ASN A 167 -7.79 -25.18 6.82
N LEU A 168 -8.31 -23.97 6.75
CA LEU A 168 -8.18 -23.08 5.58
C LEU A 168 -7.18 -21.97 5.83
N LEU A 169 -6.08 -21.98 5.09
CA LEU A 169 -5.12 -20.89 4.99
C LEU A 169 -5.41 -20.06 3.75
N LEU A 170 -5.11 -18.76 3.76
CA LEU A 170 -5.31 -17.87 2.63
C LEU A 170 -4.02 -17.12 2.28
N PHE A 171 -3.59 -17.19 1.02
CA PHE A 171 -2.64 -16.25 0.44
C PHE A 171 -3.42 -15.31 -0.48
N ALA A 172 -3.30 -14.00 -0.29
CA ALA A 172 -4.02 -12.98 -1.03
C ALA A 172 -3.06 -11.87 -1.46
N SER A 173 -2.24 -12.17 -2.44
CA SER A 173 -1.26 -11.22 -2.98
C SER A 173 -0.80 -11.65 -4.38
N SER A 174 -0.07 -10.77 -5.06
CA SER A 174 0.55 -11.13 -6.33
C SER A 174 1.66 -12.19 -6.12
N PRO A 175 1.78 -13.20 -6.99
CA PRO A 175 2.69 -14.34 -6.81
C PRO A 175 4.16 -13.95 -6.63
N HIS A 176 4.64 -12.86 -7.25
CA HIS A 176 6.01 -12.37 -7.09
C HIS A 176 6.37 -11.96 -5.66
N LYS A 177 5.36 -11.80 -4.80
CA LYS A 177 5.54 -11.48 -3.39
C LYS A 177 5.78 -12.73 -2.52
N GLY A 178 6.49 -13.71 -3.04
CA GLY A 178 6.97 -14.87 -2.30
C GLY A 178 6.01 -16.06 -2.27
N LEU A 179 5.12 -16.23 -3.25
CA LEU A 179 4.22 -17.39 -3.32
C LEU A 179 4.98 -18.73 -3.36
N ASP A 180 6.17 -18.78 -3.96
CA ASP A 180 7.05 -19.94 -3.96
C ASP A 180 7.53 -20.32 -2.54
N GLU A 181 7.83 -19.34 -1.68
CA GLU A 181 8.16 -19.58 -0.27
C GLU A 181 6.92 -20.05 0.51
N VAL A 182 5.77 -19.46 0.22
CA VAL A 182 4.48 -19.86 0.81
C VAL A 182 4.16 -21.31 0.46
N TYR A 183 4.38 -21.74 -0.79
CA TYR A 183 4.20 -23.12 -1.21
C TYR A 183 5.11 -24.09 -0.46
N ARG A 184 6.40 -23.73 -0.31
CA ARG A 184 7.35 -24.56 0.45
C ARG A 184 6.94 -24.68 1.92
N ALA A 185 6.59 -23.57 2.55
CA ALA A 185 6.11 -23.55 3.94
C ALA A 185 4.82 -24.34 4.11
N PHE A 186 3.86 -24.21 3.18
CA PHE A 186 2.61 -24.94 3.19
C PHE A 186 2.83 -26.45 3.02
N SER A 187 3.71 -26.88 2.10
CA SER A 187 4.03 -28.30 1.90
C SER A 187 4.59 -28.93 3.16
N ALA A 188 5.55 -28.29 3.81
CA ALA A 188 6.15 -28.74 5.05
C ALA A 188 5.12 -28.80 6.20
N LEU A 189 4.21 -27.82 6.26
CA LEU A 189 3.14 -27.74 7.25
C LEU A 189 2.09 -28.83 7.02
N ARG A 190 1.67 -29.05 5.76
CA ARG A 190 0.66 -30.05 5.40
C ARG A 190 1.12 -31.50 5.65
N ALA A 191 2.43 -31.76 5.54
CA ALA A 191 2.98 -33.07 5.92
C ALA A 191 2.75 -33.39 7.39
N ARG A 192 2.63 -32.38 8.26
CA ARG A 192 2.35 -32.52 9.70
C ARG A 192 0.86 -32.45 10.04
N ILE A 193 0.10 -31.73 9.21
CA ILE A 193 -1.34 -31.49 9.38
C ILE A 193 -2.03 -31.76 8.03
N PRO A 194 -2.34 -33.03 7.68
CA PRO A 194 -2.78 -33.41 6.34
C PRO A 194 -4.10 -32.77 5.86
N GLY A 195 -4.97 -32.34 6.78
CA GLY A 195 -6.25 -31.69 6.47
C GLY A 195 -6.16 -30.23 6.04
N LEU A 196 -4.97 -29.60 6.08
CA LEU A 196 -4.81 -28.21 5.70
C LEU A 196 -4.98 -27.98 4.20
N ARG A 197 -5.60 -26.85 3.86
CA ARG A 197 -5.81 -26.33 2.51
C ARG A 197 -5.29 -24.92 2.43
N LEU A 198 -4.74 -24.54 1.28
CA LEU A 198 -4.28 -23.18 1.00
C LEU A 198 -5.09 -22.62 -0.18
N ALA A 199 -5.89 -21.61 0.08
CA ALA A 199 -6.52 -20.81 -0.98
C ALA A 199 -5.56 -19.72 -1.43
N VAL A 200 -5.41 -19.56 -2.75
CA VAL A 200 -4.55 -18.55 -3.37
C VAL A 200 -5.40 -17.61 -4.20
N ALA A 201 -5.56 -16.36 -3.76
CA ALA A 201 -6.20 -15.29 -4.50
C ALA A 201 -5.10 -14.41 -5.13
N ASP A 202 -4.97 -14.49 -6.45
CA ASP A 202 -4.01 -13.72 -7.23
C ASP A 202 -4.72 -12.56 -7.94
N PRO A 203 -4.32 -11.30 -7.70
CA PRO A 203 -4.92 -10.14 -8.39
C PRO A 203 -4.61 -10.08 -9.88
N GLY A 204 -3.70 -10.92 -10.39
CA GLY A 204 -3.43 -11.06 -11.81
C GLY A 204 -2.63 -9.92 -12.46
N TYR A 205 -1.94 -9.08 -11.68
CA TYR A 205 -1.17 -7.95 -12.23
C TYR A 205 0.07 -8.38 -13.02
N LEU A 206 0.71 -9.46 -12.57
CA LEU A 206 1.97 -9.94 -13.13
C LEU A 206 1.91 -11.46 -13.33
N ARG A 207 2.36 -11.90 -14.49
CA ARG A 207 2.66 -13.31 -14.68
C ARG A 207 3.96 -13.64 -13.95
N TRP A 208 3.88 -14.54 -12.98
CA TRP A 208 5.03 -14.96 -12.18
C TRP A 208 5.01 -16.48 -12.00
N ASN A 209 6.13 -17.11 -12.24
CA ASN A 209 6.26 -18.55 -12.01
C ASN A 209 6.66 -18.82 -10.56
N ALA A 210 5.69 -19.24 -9.75
CA ALA A 210 5.91 -19.66 -8.36
C ALA A 210 6.22 -21.16 -8.23
N GLY A 211 6.38 -21.87 -9.37
CA GLY A 211 6.47 -23.31 -9.41
C GLY A 211 5.10 -24.00 -9.38
N PRO A 212 5.08 -25.34 -9.51
CA PRO A 212 3.83 -26.11 -9.46
C PRO A 212 3.20 -26.02 -8.05
N PRO A 213 1.86 -25.84 -7.98
CA PRO A 213 1.17 -25.81 -6.70
C PRO A 213 1.24 -27.19 -6.01
N PRO A 214 1.56 -27.23 -4.72
CA PRO A 214 1.54 -28.49 -3.99
C PRO A 214 0.11 -29.00 -3.76
N PRO A 215 -0.08 -30.31 -3.44
CA PRO A 215 -1.39 -30.85 -3.10
C PRO A 215 -2.08 -30.07 -1.97
N GLY A 216 -3.38 -29.78 -2.12
CA GLY A 216 -4.17 -29.02 -1.16
C GLY A 216 -4.21 -27.51 -1.42
N VAL A 217 -3.58 -27.03 -2.49
CA VAL A 217 -3.71 -25.65 -2.97
C VAL A 217 -4.95 -25.52 -3.86
N LEU A 218 -5.74 -24.46 -3.60
CA LEU A 218 -6.88 -24.06 -4.40
C LEU A 218 -6.62 -22.66 -4.98
N HIS A 219 -6.48 -22.56 -6.28
CA HIS A 219 -6.38 -21.28 -6.97
C HIS A 219 -7.76 -20.66 -7.16
N LEU A 220 -7.94 -19.45 -6.63
CA LEU A 220 -9.20 -18.69 -6.73
C LEU A 220 -9.16 -17.67 -7.87
N GLY A 221 -7.97 -17.43 -8.42
CA GLY A 221 -7.77 -16.34 -9.39
C GLY A 221 -8.01 -14.96 -8.76
N ARG A 222 -8.41 -14.02 -9.60
CA ARG A 222 -8.76 -12.66 -9.17
C ARG A 222 -10.15 -12.65 -8.55
N LEU A 223 -10.25 -12.12 -7.36
CA LEU A 223 -11.51 -11.95 -6.63
C LEU A 223 -11.91 -10.46 -6.59
N ALA A 224 -13.21 -10.20 -6.61
CA ALA A 224 -13.74 -8.91 -6.21
C ALA A 224 -13.46 -8.68 -4.71
N PRO A 225 -13.32 -7.41 -4.25
CA PRO A 225 -13.00 -7.11 -2.86
C PRO A 225 -13.90 -7.81 -1.84
N GLU A 226 -15.20 -7.81 -2.07
CA GLU A 226 -16.20 -8.42 -1.18
C GLU A 226 -15.99 -9.94 -1.07
N ALA A 227 -15.70 -10.61 -2.20
CA ALA A 227 -15.41 -12.04 -2.22
C ALA A 227 -14.10 -12.36 -1.51
N LEU A 228 -13.08 -11.52 -1.66
CA LEU A 228 -11.81 -11.66 -0.93
C LEU A 228 -12.03 -11.47 0.58
N HIS A 229 -12.78 -10.47 0.99
CA HIS A 229 -13.12 -10.21 2.39
C HIS A 229 -13.86 -11.40 3.02
N GLN A 230 -14.81 -12.01 2.30
CA GLN A 230 -15.47 -13.23 2.76
C GLN A 230 -14.48 -14.40 2.92
N ARG A 231 -13.50 -14.55 2.04
CA ARG A 231 -12.45 -15.55 2.21
C ARG A 231 -11.57 -15.28 3.43
N MET A 232 -11.21 -14.01 3.68
CA MET A 232 -10.47 -13.62 4.88
C MET A 232 -11.24 -13.96 6.16
N ARG A 233 -12.53 -13.65 6.23
CA ARG A 233 -13.38 -13.96 7.39
C ARG A 233 -13.40 -15.46 7.72
N ARG A 234 -13.45 -16.31 6.69
CA ARG A 234 -13.51 -17.76 6.83
C ARG A 234 -12.17 -18.45 7.02
N ALA A 235 -11.07 -17.83 6.59
CA ALA A 235 -9.74 -18.43 6.72
C ALA A 235 -9.27 -18.45 8.18
N LEU A 236 -8.51 -19.48 8.54
CA LEU A 236 -7.80 -19.53 9.82
C LEU A 236 -6.87 -18.32 9.94
N CYS A 237 -6.14 -18.00 8.88
CA CYS A 237 -5.27 -16.84 8.81
C CYS A 237 -4.92 -16.46 7.36
N LEU A 238 -4.49 -15.22 7.18
CA LEU A 238 -3.68 -14.83 6.04
C LEU A 238 -2.29 -15.47 6.21
N PHE A 239 -1.97 -16.43 5.34
CA PHE A 239 -0.74 -17.21 5.42
C PHE A 239 0.33 -16.59 4.52
N TYR A 240 1.18 -15.76 5.11
CA TYR A 240 2.16 -14.93 4.40
C TYR A 240 3.56 -15.02 5.04
N PRO A 241 4.09 -16.26 5.28
CA PRO A 241 5.38 -16.47 5.93
C PRO A 241 6.57 -16.33 4.97
N GLN A 242 6.47 -15.46 3.98
CA GLN A 242 7.57 -15.17 3.04
C GLN A 242 8.61 -14.24 3.70
N THR A 243 9.86 -14.29 3.22
CA THR A 243 11.01 -13.62 3.86
C THR A 243 11.74 -12.64 2.94
N ARG A 244 11.30 -12.47 1.69
CA ARG A 244 12.01 -11.70 0.65
C ARG A 244 11.32 -10.41 0.24
N PHE A 245 10.01 -10.43 0.11
CA PHE A 245 9.28 -9.27 -0.37
C PHE A 245 9.02 -8.29 0.77
N VAL A 246 9.59 -7.10 0.63
CA VAL A 246 9.47 -6.02 1.61
C VAL A 246 8.18 -5.24 1.34
N GLU A 247 7.16 -5.44 2.17
CA GLU A 247 5.94 -4.61 2.09
C GLU A 247 6.23 -3.18 2.54
N THR A 248 5.83 -2.20 1.75
CA THR A 248 5.92 -0.78 2.11
C THR A 248 4.86 -0.38 3.13
N PHE A 249 3.68 -1.02 3.07
CA PHE A 249 2.61 -0.94 4.06
C PHE A 249 2.00 -2.31 4.32
N GLY A 250 1.46 -2.98 3.30
CA GLY A 250 0.79 -4.27 3.44
C GLY A 250 -0.72 -4.10 3.66
N LEU A 251 -1.42 -3.44 2.74
CA LEU A 251 -2.87 -3.24 2.81
C LEU A 251 -3.64 -4.53 3.10
N VAL A 252 -3.28 -5.63 2.42
CA VAL A 252 -3.95 -6.93 2.61
C VAL A 252 -3.81 -7.46 4.04
N ILE A 253 -2.69 -7.17 4.72
CA ILE A 253 -2.46 -7.54 6.11
C ILE A 253 -3.37 -6.71 7.03
N ALA A 254 -3.42 -5.40 6.80
CA ALA A 254 -4.26 -4.50 7.57
C ALA A 254 -5.75 -4.78 7.38
N GLU A 255 -6.19 -5.09 6.15
CA GLU A 255 -7.57 -5.49 5.83
C GLU A 255 -7.93 -6.84 6.47
N ALA A 256 -7.01 -7.83 6.42
CA ALA A 256 -7.22 -9.11 7.11
C ALA A 256 -7.41 -8.90 8.62
N ASN A 257 -6.55 -8.09 9.27
CA ASN A 257 -6.69 -7.78 10.69
C ASN A 257 -7.99 -7.03 10.97
N ALA A 258 -8.38 -6.08 10.13
CA ALA A 258 -9.64 -5.34 10.28
C ALA A 258 -10.87 -6.27 10.22
N LEU A 259 -10.80 -7.37 9.45
CA LEU A 259 -11.81 -8.42 9.35
C LEU A 259 -11.69 -9.49 10.46
N GLY A 260 -10.80 -9.30 11.42
CA GLY A 260 -10.54 -10.25 12.49
C GLY A 260 -9.67 -11.45 12.04
N CYS A 261 -9.15 -11.48 10.80
CA CYS A 261 -8.29 -12.56 10.29
C CYS A 261 -6.84 -12.30 10.68
N PRO A 262 -6.22 -13.12 11.54
CA PRO A 262 -4.81 -12.95 11.87
C PRO A 262 -3.93 -13.25 10.65
N ALA A 263 -2.78 -12.59 10.56
CA ALA A 263 -1.79 -12.81 9.51
C ALA A 263 -0.53 -13.47 10.07
N LEU A 264 -0.05 -14.53 9.46
CA LEU A 264 1.23 -15.14 9.83
C LEU A 264 2.35 -14.52 9.00
N LEU A 265 3.23 -13.75 9.66
CA LEU A 265 4.18 -12.86 9.03
C LEU A 265 5.62 -13.11 9.51
N HIS A 266 6.60 -12.86 8.63
CA HIS A 266 8.00 -12.81 9.04
C HIS A 266 8.28 -11.50 9.79
N ARG A 267 8.86 -11.63 11.00
CA ARG A 267 9.24 -10.50 11.85
C ARG A 267 10.34 -9.67 11.22
N GLY A 268 10.28 -8.35 11.35
CA GLY A 268 11.32 -7.43 10.90
C GLY A 268 11.35 -7.18 9.39
N LEU A 269 10.42 -7.78 8.62
CA LEU A 269 10.39 -7.61 7.17
C LEU A 269 9.45 -6.47 6.77
N GLY A 270 10.02 -5.38 6.29
CA GLY A 270 9.26 -4.23 5.81
C GLY A 270 8.36 -3.64 6.89
N ALA A 271 7.08 -3.46 6.55
CA ALA A 271 6.08 -2.92 7.45
C ALA A 271 5.32 -3.99 8.26
N ASN A 272 5.72 -5.27 8.21
CA ASN A 272 5.01 -6.35 8.89
C ASN A 272 4.78 -6.06 10.38
N ASP A 273 5.84 -5.63 11.10
CA ASP A 273 5.78 -5.34 12.54
C ASP A 273 4.93 -4.12 12.86
N GLU A 274 4.85 -3.17 11.93
CA GLU A 274 4.05 -1.97 12.06
C GLU A 274 2.57 -2.22 11.80
N VAL A 275 2.24 -3.14 10.86
CA VAL A 275 0.87 -3.37 10.43
C VAL A 275 0.18 -4.50 11.19
N ALA A 276 0.93 -5.48 11.69
CA ALA A 276 0.38 -6.51 12.55
C ALA A 276 -0.30 -5.90 13.79
N SER A 277 -1.57 -6.22 14.01
CA SER A 277 -2.33 -5.70 15.16
C SER A 277 -2.07 -6.46 16.46
N ASP A 278 -1.44 -7.63 16.39
CA ASP A 278 -1.06 -8.48 17.52
C ASP A 278 0.35 -9.04 17.31
N PRO A 279 1.28 -8.91 18.29
CA PRO A 279 2.66 -9.40 18.15
C PRO A 279 2.75 -10.92 17.95
N GLY A 280 1.72 -11.66 18.34
CA GLY A 280 1.61 -13.09 18.08
C GLY A 280 1.52 -13.46 16.60
N GLN A 281 1.29 -12.52 15.70
CA GLN A 281 1.32 -12.73 14.25
C GLN A 281 2.75 -12.82 13.69
N LEU A 282 3.73 -12.34 14.44
CA LEU A 282 5.12 -12.22 14.01
C LEU A 282 5.94 -13.42 14.47
N ILE A 283 6.59 -14.08 13.51
CA ILE A 283 7.46 -15.23 13.76
C ILE A 283 8.77 -15.09 12.99
N ASP A 284 9.74 -15.95 13.30
CA ASP A 284 10.80 -16.23 12.34
C ASP A 284 10.29 -17.26 11.31
N ALA A 285 9.93 -16.78 10.13
CA ALA A 285 9.40 -17.63 9.07
C ALA A 285 10.50 -18.49 8.38
N THR A 286 11.76 -18.31 8.71
CA THR A 286 12.84 -19.20 8.28
C THR A 286 12.87 -20.50 9.09
N ASP A 287 12.22 -20.51 10.26
CA ASP A 287 12.08 -21.70 11.10
C ASP A 287 10.70 -22.39 10.89
N PRO A 288 10.64 -23.55 10.19
CA PRO A 288 9.40 -24.27 9.98
C PRO A 288 8.70 -24.75 11.26
N ARG A 289 9.44 -24.83 12.39
CA ARG A 289 8.86 -25.21 13.68
C ARG A 289 7.99 -24.08 14.24
N GLN A 290 8.42 -22.83 14.08
CA GLN A 290 7.63 -21.66 14.48
C GLN A 290 6.35 -21.56 13.67
N ILE A 291 6.42 -21.76 12.35
CA ILE A 291 5.23 -21.82 11.47
C ILE A 291 4.26 -22.89 11.97
N ALA A 292 4.74 -24.13 12.14
CA ALA A 292 3.90 -25.26 12.54
C ALA A 292 3.30 -25.05 13.95
N GLY A 293 4.10 -24.63 14.91
CA GLY A 293 3.65 -24.35 16.28
C GLY A 293 2.60 -23.24 16.35
N ARG A 294 2.77 -22.17 15.54
CA ARG A 294 1.80 -21.08 15.49
C ARG A 294 0.48 -21.53 14.88
N ILE A 295 0.50 -22.23 13.75
CA ILE A 295 -0.72 -22.74 13.10
C ILE A 295 -1.43 -23.76 13.99
N ALA A 296 -0.71 -24.68 14.63
CA ALA A 296 -1.30 -25.64 15.56
C ALA A 296 -2.03 -24.93 16.72
N ARG A 297 -1.40 -23.89 17.30
CA ARG A 297 -2.04 -23.09 18.36
C ARG A 297 -3.28 -22.36 17.86
N TRP A 298 -3.21 -21.71 16.67
CA TRP A 298 -4.33 -20.95 16.13
C TRP A 298 -5.52 -21.80 15.71
N ARG A 299 -5.28 -23.06 15.30
CA ARG A 299 -6.37 -24.02 15.06
C ARG A 299 -7.21 -24.31 16.30
N LEU A 300 -6.61 -24.20 17.47
CA LEU A 300 -7.32 -24.38 18.75
C LEU A 300 -7.89 -23.04 19.24
N ARG A 301 -7.11 -21.97 19.16
CA ARG A 301 -7.48 -20.64 19.63
C ARG A 301 -6.76 -19.58 18.81
N PRO A 302 -7.38 -19.05 17.74
CA PRO A 302 -6.81 -17.94 16.99
C PRO A 302 -6.77 -16.69 17.87
N PRO A 303 -5.76 -15.80 17.69
CA PRO A 303 -5.70 -14.55 18.44
C PRO A 303 -6.86 -13.63 18.01
N PRO A 304 -7.47 -12.91 18.95
CA PRO A 304 -8.38 -11.84 18.60
C PRO A 304 -7.57 -10.70 17.95
N VAL A 305 -7.84 -10.41 16.68
CA VAL A 305 -7.23 -9.31 15.97
C VAL A 305 -8.30 -8.35 15.46
N ALA A 306 -7.95 -7.09 15.32
CA ALA A 306 -8.81 -6.04 14.77
C ALA A 306 -7.95 -5.03 13.99
N GLY A 307 -8.60 -4.19 13.20
CA GLY A 307 -7.92 -3.09 12.52
C GLY A 307 -7.33 -2.11 13.54
N ARG A 308 -6.11 -1.65 13.29
CA ARG A 308 -5.46 -0.62 14.11
C ARG A 308 -6.13 0.74 13.91
N ALA A 309 -6.30 1.50 14.98
CA ALA A 309 -7.02 2.77 14.97
C ALA A 309 -6.36 3.80 14.04
N GLU A 310 -5.03 3.85 14.01
CA GLU A 310 -4.27 4.77 13.19
C GLU A 310 -4.39 4.52 11.67
N PHE A 311 -4.90 3.37 11.25
CA PHE A 311 -5.14 3.05 9.84
C PHE A 311 -6.59 3.28 9.41
N ARG A 312 -7.46 3.67 10.34
CA ARG A 312 -8.84 4.04 10.00
C ARG A 312 -8.84 5.25 9.08
N ALA A 313 -9.79 5.28 8.15
CA ALA A 313 -9.85 6.34 7.15
C ALA A 313 -9.91 7.75 7.78
N ASP A 314 -10.69 7.93 8.86
CA ASP A 314 -10.79 9.20 9.60
C ASP A 314 -9.43 9.66 10.16
N ALA A 315 -8.68 8.76 10.81
CA ALA A 315 -7.37 9.07 11.37
C ALA A 315 -6.34 9.41 10.29
N VAL A 316 -6.32 8.62 9.20
CA VAL A 316 -5.41 8.86 8.07
C VAL A 316 -5.72 10.17 7.36
N ILE A 317 -7.01 10.49 7.16
CA ILE A 317 -7.40 11.76 6.53
C ILE A 317 -7.07 12.94 7.43
N ALA A 318 -7.20 12.82 8.74
CA ALA A 318 -6.72 13.84 9.68
C ALA A 318 -5.21 14.05 9.53
N ALA A 319 -4.41 12.98 9.53
CA ALA A 319 -2.95 13.07 9.32
C ALA A 319 -2.58 13.72 7.98
N TRP A 320 -3.34 13.45 6.91
CA TRP A 320 -3.15 14.13 5.63
C TRP A 320 -3.48 15.62 5.71
N ARG A 321 -4.57 16.00 6.39
CA ARG A 321 -4.93 17.42 6.57
C ARG A 321 -3.86 18.16 7.36
N ASP A 322 -3.35 17.56 8.44
CA ASP A 322 -2.26 18.13 9.23
C ASP A 322 -0.99 18.33 8.39
N LEU A 323 -0.60 17.28 7.62
CA LEU A 323 0.55 17.35 6.72
C LEU A 323 0.38 18.45 5.66
N LEU A 324 -0.80 18.59 5.08
CA LEU A 324 -1.06 19.59 4.03
C LEU A 324 -1.17 21.00 4.56
N SER A 325 -1.58 21.20 5.82
CA SER A 325 -1.65 22.51 6.49
C SER A 325 -0.31 22.98 7.05
N ASP A 326 0.66 22.06 7.25
CA ASP A 326 2.00 22.39 7.77
C ASP A 326 2.80 23.20 6.74
N THR A 327 2.76 24.52 6.87
CA THR A 327 3.47 25.48 5.99
C THR A 327 4.90 25.78 6.44
N ALA A 328 5.37 25.19 7.54
CA ALA A 328 6.59 25.59 8.24
C ALA A 328 7.92 25.30 7.50
N THR A 329 7.89 24.71 6.31
CA THR A 329 9.11 24.30 5.58
C THR A 329 9.33 25.01 4.24
N HIS A 330 8.55 26.02 3.88
CA HIS A 330 8.69 26.74 2.60
C HIS A 330 9.56 28.01 2.71
N ALA A 331 10.76 27.92 3.29
CA ALA A 331 11.81 28.85 2.96
C ALA A 331 12.35 28.46 1.56
N THR A 332 11.89 29.14 0.53
CA THR A 332 12.43 29.06 -0.82
C THR A 332 13.95 29.30 -0.74
N PRO A 333 14.79 28.37 -1.21
CA PRO A 333 16.21 28.71 -1.37
C PRO A 333 16.29 29.92 -2.30
N ASP A 334 16.93 30.97 -1.85
CA ASP A 334 17.12 32.23 -2.62
C ASP A 334 17.96 31.91 -3.88
N MET A 335 17.27 31.74 -5.00
CA MET A 335 17.87 31.44 -6.32
C MET A 335 18.65 32.66 -6.90
N ARG A 336 18.93 33.69 -6.09
CA ARG A 336 19.62 34.92 -6.55
C ARG A 336 21.12 34.96 -6.26
N ARG A 337 21.77 33.85 -5.94
CA ARG A 337 23.22 33.79 -5.78
C ARG A 337 23.84 32.72 -6.66
N ALA A 338 23.75 32.88 -7.97
CA ALA A 338 24.66 32.27 -8.95
C ALA A 338 24.58 33.09 -10.23
N SER A 339 25.21 34.27 -10.24
CA SER A 339 25.63 34.98 -11.42
C SER A 339 27.16 35.02 -11.47
#